data_fd97238c6f3f7245c0d9de8c0aab258d
#
_entry.id   fd97238c6f3f7245c0d9de8c0aab258d
#
_cell.length_a   1.000
_cell.length_b   1.000
_cell.length_c   1.000
_cell.angle_alpha   90.00
_cell.angle_beta   90.00
_cell.angle_gamma   90.00
#
_symmetry.space_group_name_H-M   'P 1'
#
loop_
_entity.id
_entity.type
_entity.pdbx_description
1 polymer ?
#
loop_
_entity_poly.entity_id
_entity_poly.type
_entity_poly.pdbx_seq_one_letter_code
_entity_poly.pdbx_strand_id
1 'polypeptide(L)'
;MNIGFKIPLVLIFFFTISNASQVNGEKIFKQYCWGCHHETSVAFGPSFEQIANQRTVAEIQGHIIAPKSMYKQLGHKRSVMPSFKDELSQEQLDAITDFILSYKSKKD
;
A
#
# COMPACT_ATOMS: atom_id res chain seq x y z
N MET A 1 7.32 -61.34 -30.16
CA MET A 1 6.64 -60.07 -30.49
C MET A 1 6.62 -59.21 -29.26
N ASN A 2 7.60 -58.35 -29.14
CA ASN A 2 7.68 -57.45 -27.99
C ASN A 2 6.85 -56.21 -28.27
N ILE A 3 5.69 -56.11 -27.69
CA ILE A 3 4.89 -54.93 -27.71
C ILE A 3 5.49 -53.99 -26.66
N GLY A 4 6.35 -53.08 -27.12
CA GLY A 4 6.89 -52.03 -26.26
C GLY A 4 5.78 -51.08 -25.87
N PHE A 5 5.29 -51.21 -24.65
CA PHE A 5 4.43 -50.19 -24.06
C PHE A 5 5.30 -48.96 -23.75
N LYS A 6 5.28 -48.00 -24.65
CA LYS A 6 5.83 -46.66 -24.34
C LYS A 6 4.75 -45.94 -23.60
N ILE A 7 4.87 -45.92 -22.27
CA ILE A 7 4.07 -45.03 -21.43
C ILE A 7 4.58 -43.64 -21.70
N PRO A 8 3.76 -42.72 -22.27
CA PRO A 8 4.19 -41.33 -22.39
C PRO A 8 4.36 -40.78 -20.98
N LEU A 9 5.54 -40.28 -20.70
CA LEU A 9 5.81 -39.55 -19.49
C LEU A 9 5.00 -38.25 -19.55
N VAL A 10 3.80 -38.28 -18.99
CA VAL A 10 3.00 -37.07 -18.84
C VAL A 10 3.64 -36.28 -17.72
N LEU A 11 4.46 -35.30 -18.07
CA LEU A 11 4.93 -34.31 -17.14
C LEU A 11 3.72 -33.44 -16.77
N ILE A 12 3.07 -33.80 -15.68
CA ILE A 12 2.04 -32.96 -15.08
C ILE A 12 2.78 -31.85 -14.37
N PHE A 13 2.88 -30.69 -15.03
CA PHE A 13 3.30 -29.47 -14.38
C PHE A 13 2.17 -29.04 -13.46
N PHE A 14 2.30 -29.33 -12.18
CA PHE A 14 1.50 -28.66 -11.19
C PHE A 14 1.99 -27.22 -11.11
N PHE A 15 1.31 -26.33 -11.80
CA PHE A 15 1.41 -24.93 -11.48
C PHE A 15 0.75 -24.74 -10.12
N THR A 16 1.54 -24.81 -9.07
CA THR A 16 1.12 -24.24 -7.81
C THR A 16 1.02 -22.74 -8.06
N ILE A 17 -0.18 -22.27 -8.32
CA ILE A 17 -0.47 -20.85 -8.20
C ILE A 17 -0.30 -20.57 -6.71
N SER A 18 0.91 -20.14 -6.32
CA SER A 18 1.08 -19.52 -5.04
C SER A 18 0.21 -18.25 -5.10
N ASN A 19 -0.91 -18.27 -4.42
CA ASN A 19 -1.60 -17.06 -4.05
C ASN A 19 -0.64 -16.30 -3.13
N ALA A 20 0.34 -15.61 -3.74
CA ALA A 20 1.01 -14.54 -3.06
C ALA A 20 -0.13 -13.63 -2.61
N SER A 21 -0.36 -13.56 -1.30
CA SER A 21 -1.34 -12.65 -0.73
C SER A 21 -1.03 -11.29 -1.32
N GLN A 22 -1.88 -10.84 -2.23
CA GLN A 22 -1.73 -9.51 -2.80
C GLN A 22 -1.74 -8.54 -1.63
N VAL A 23 -0.70 -7.74 -1.54
CA VAL A 23 -0.59 -6.72 -0.52
C VAL A 23 -1.75 -5.76 -0.73
N ASN A 24 -2.64 -5.68 0.24
CA ASN A 24 -3.88 -4.94 0.14
C ASN A 24 -3.77 -3.64 0.94
N GLY A 25 -3.83 -2.51 0.23
CA GLY A 25 -3.74 -1.18 0.84
C GLY A 25 -4.85 -0.91 1.86
N GLU A 26 -6.05 -1.43 1.65
CA GLU A 26 -7.16 -1.28 2.61
C GLU A 26 -6.85 -1.97 3.94
N LYS A 27 -6.24 -3.16 3.91
CA LYS A 27 -5.83 -3.86 5.13
C LYS A 27 -4.74 -3.10 5.87
N ILE A 28 -3.78 -2.53 5.14
CA ILE A 28 -2.72 -1.70 5.72
C ILE A 28 -3.33 -0.47 6.36
N PHE A 29 -4.26 0.18 5.69
CA PHE A 29 -5.01 1.31 6.23
C PHE A 29 -5.66 0.98 7.57
N LYS A 30 -6.42 -0.12 7.62
CA LYS A 30 -7.13 -0.55 8.84
C LYS A 30 -6.17 -0.89 9.97
N GLN A 31 -5.01 -1.44 9.65
CA GLN A 31 -4.03 -1.88 10.65
C GLN A 31 -3.21 -0.73 11.22
N TYR A 32 -2.77 0.22 10.38
CA TYR A 32 -1.78 1.21 10.77
C TYR A 32 -2.26 2.66 10.74
N CYS A 33 -3.28 2.98 9.97
CA CYS A 33 -3.64 4.37 9.65
C CYS A 33 -4.98 4.80 10.22
N TRP A 34 -5.93 3.87 10.36
CA TRP A 34 -7.33 4.15 10.68
C TRP A 34 -7.55 4.91 11.99
N GLY A 35 -6.72 4.70 12.99
CA GLY A 35 -6.87 5.38 14.29
C GLY A 35 -6.70 6.90 14.22
N CYS A 36 -6.01 7.41 13.20
CA CYS A 36 -5.71 8.84 13.03
C CYS A 36 -6.24 9.41 11.72
N HIS A 37 -6.46 8.59 10.72
CA HIS A 37 -6.94 9.01 9.41
C HIS A 37 -8.23 8.30 9.04
N HIS A 38 -9.14 9.02 8.39
CA HIS A 38 -10.32 8.47 7.73
C HIS A 38 -10.22 8.69 6.22
N GLU A 39 -11.07 8.02 5.46
CA GLU A 39 -11.03 8.08 4.01
C GLU A 39 -11.41 9.47 3.49
N THR A 40 -12.54 10.00 3.96
CA THR A 40 -13.11 11.26 3.45
C THR A 40 -13.35 12.32 4.53
N SER A 41 -13.27 11.96 5.79
CA SER A 41 -13.50 12.87 6.92
C SER A 41 -12.21 13.22 7.64
N VAL A 42 -12.11 14.46 8.12
CA VAL A 42 -11.02 14.87 9.00
C VAL A 42 -11.20 14.18 10.34
N ALA A 43 -10.13 13.56 10.82
CA ALA A 43 -10.05 12.95 12.14
C ALA A 43 -8.90 13.62 12.92
N PHE A 44 -8.09 12.86 13.63
CA PHE A 44 -6.87 13.39 14.25
C PHE A 44 -5.89 13.92 13.20
N GLY A 45 -5.76 13.20 12.06
CA GLY A 45 -5.02 13.63 10.89
C GLY A 45 -5.95 14.00 9.73
N PRO A 46 -5.39 14.50 8.61
CA PRO A 46 -6.18 14.80 7.41
C PRO A 46 -6.79 13.54 6.81
N SER A 47 -7.90 13.71 6.07
CA SER A 47 -8.52 12.62 5.33
C SER A 47 -7.62 12.15 4.18
N PHE A 48 -7.78 10.91 3.75
CA PHE A 48 -7.07 10.40 2.58
C PHE A 48 -7.46 11.15 1.30
N GLU A 49 -8.72 11.58 1.19
CA GLU A 49 -9.17 12.43 0.08
C GLU A 49 -8.38 13.73 0.03
N GLN A 50 -8.20 14.40 1.15
CA GLN A 50 -7.41 15.63 1.23
C GLN A 50 -5.95 15.36 0.85
N ILE A 51 -5.35 14.33 1.40
CA ILE A 51 -3.96 13.95 1.11
C ILE A 51 -3.79 13.66 -0.39
N ALA A 52 -4.68 12.86 -0.95
CA ALA A 52 -4.63 12.48 -2.36
C ALA A 52 -4.72 13.69 -3.31
N ASN A 53 -5.51 14.69 -2.94
CA ASN A 53 -5.69 15.88 -3.77
C ASN A 53 -4.57 16.92 -3.61
N GLN A 54 -3.85 16.91 -2.49
CA GLN A 54 -2.87 17.93 -2.15
C GLN A 54 -1.42 17.49 -2.24
N ARG A 55 -1.16 16.17 -2.24
CA ARG A 55 0.20 15.64 -2.13
C ARG A 55 0.58 14.78 -3.31
N THR A 56 1.87 14.79 -3.64
CA THR A 56 2.47 13.89 -4.62
C THR A 56 2.75 12.53 -4.00
N VAL A 57 2.99 11.52 -4.83
CA VAL A 57 3.43 10.19 -4.36
C VAL A 57 4.66 10.30 -3.47
N ALA A 58 5.66 11.07 -3.90
CA ALA A 58 6.90 11.24 -3.14
C ALA A 58 6.67 11.89 -1.77
N GLU A 59 5.79 12.90 -1.70
CA GLU A 59 5.42 13.54 -0.44
C GLU A 59 4.67 12.59 0.50
N ILE A 60 3.74 11.82 -0.04
CA ILE A 60 2.98 10.82 0.73
C ILE A 60 3.94 9.77 1.32
N GLN A 61 4.76 9.17 0.49
CA GLN A 61 5.69 8.13 0.92
C GLN A 61 6.77 8.68 1.86
N GLY A 62 7.31 9.85 1.55
CA GLY A 62 8.28 10.51 2.41
C GLY A 62 7.72 10.80 3.80
N HIS A 63 6.46 11.24 3.89
CA HIS A 63 5.83 11.53 5.18
C HIS A 63 5.53 10.26 5.98
N ILE A 64 5.14 9.18 5.33
CA ILE A 64 4.91 7.88 5.99
C ILE A 64 6.22 7.33 6.58
N ILE A 65 7.31 7.46 5.84
CA ILE A 65 8.63 6.92 6.23
C ILE A 65 9.36 7.83 7.21
N ALA A 66 9.33 9.14 6.97
CA ALA A 66 10.11 10.11 7.73
C ALA A 66 9.29 11.36 8.08
N PRO A 67 8.23 11.23 8.90
CA PRO A 67 7.36 12.36 9.21
C PRO A 67 8.09 13.50 9.90
N LYS A 68 9.09 13.21 10.73
CA LYS A 68 9.88 14.25 11.42
C LYS A 68 10.73 15.07 10.46
N SER A 69 11.10 14.52 9.32
CA SER A 69 11.86 15.24 8.30
C SER A 69 10.95 16.00 7.33
N MET A 70 9.72 15.55 7.16
CA MET A 70 8.80 16.04 6.12
C MET A 70 7.78 17.08 6.61
N TYR A 71 7.46 17.08 7.90
CA TYR A 71 6.29 17.84 8.36
C TYR A 71 6.38 19.35 8.09
N LYS A 72 7.55 19.94 8.23
CA LYS A 72 7.75 21.37 7.96
C LYS A 72 7.58 21.71 6.48
N GLN A 73 8.15 20.89 5.61
CA GLN A 73 8.03 21.05 4.15
C GLN A 73 6.58 20.95 3.69
N LEU A 74 5.79 20.14 4.38
CA LEU A 74 4.36 19.97 4.10
C LEU A 74 3.48 21.03 4.78
N GLY A 75 4.07 21.98 5.50
CA GLY A 75 3.34 23.08 6.13
C GLY A 75 2.69 22.76 7.46
N HIS A 76 3.06 21.63 8.09
CA HIS A 76 2.53 21.25 9.39
C HIS A 76 3.32 21.90 10.53
N LYS A 77 2.61 22.25 11.59
CA LYS A 77 3.23 22.83 12.80
C LYS A 77 3.83 21.78 13.72
N ARG A 78 3.35 20.53 13.64
CA ARG A 78 3.77 19.42 14.50
C ARG A 78 3.97 18.17 13.69
N SER A 79 4.80 17.29 14.20
CA SER A 79 4.92 15.92 13.71
C SER A 79 4.52 14.98 14.84
N VAL A 80 3.27 14.53 14.80
CA VAL A 80 2.71 13.55 15.76
C VAL A 80 2.55 12.17 15.14
N MET A 81 2.65 12.08 13.81
CA MET A 81 2.60 10.82 13.09
C MET A 81 3.88 10.01 13.35
N PRO A 82 3.78 8.74 13.75
CA PRO A 82 4.98 7.91 13.88
C PRO A 82 5.54 7.53 12.52
N SER A 83 6.83 7.20 12.48
CA SER A 83 7.45 6.64 11.28
C SER A 83 7.04 5.18 11.10
N PHE A 84 6.69 4.81 9.88
CA PHE A 84 6.38 3.42 9.51
C PHE A 84 7.50 2.77 8.70
N LYS A 85 8.69 3.35 8.74
CA LYS A 85 9.87 2.84 8.00
C LYS A 85 10.15 1.37 8.28
N ASP A 86 10.08 0.96 9.54
CA ASP A 86 10.39 -0.41 9.96
C ASP A 86 9.16 -1.33 9.94
N GLU A 87 7.96 -0.77 9.79
CA GLU A 87 6.69 -1.50 9.82
C GLU A 87 6.23 -1.94 8.44
N LEU A 88 6.58 -1.18 7.40
CA LEU A 88 6.11 -1.40 6.04
C LEU A 88 7.26 -1.78 5.11
N SER A 89 7.07 -2.84 4.33
CA SER A 89 7.91 -3.12 3.17
C SER A 89 7.65 -2.09 2.08
N GLN A 90 8.53 -2.02 1.07
CA GLN A 90 8.29 -1.15 -0.09
C GLN A 90 6.98 -1.50 -0.80
N GLU A 91 6.69 -2.79 -0.94
CA GLU A 91 5.45 -3.27 -1.55
C GLU A 91 4.21 -2.82 -0.76
N GLN A 92 4.26 -2.88 0.57
CA GLN A 92 3.20 -2.39 1.44
C GLN A 92 3.07 -0.87 1.37
N LEU A 93 4.18 -0.15 1.31
CA LEU A 93 4.18 1.30 1.15
C LEU A 93 3.54 1.72 -0.17
N ASP A 94 3.85 1.01 -1.25
CA ASP A 94 3.24 1.26 -2.55
C ASP A 94 1.74 0.96 -2.54
N ALA A 95 1.33 -0.11 -1.88
CA ALA A 95 -0.08 -0.48 -1.77
C ALA A 95 -0.90 0.53 -0.97
N ILE A 96 -0.39 1.02 0.16
CA ILE A 96 -1.09 2.06 0.92
C ILE A 96 -1.12 3.39 0.16
N THR A 97 -0.07 3.70 -0.57
CA THR A 97 -0.02 4.89 -1.43
C THR A 97 -1.10 4.84 -2.50
N ASP A 98 -1.24 3.72 -3.19
CA ASP A 98 -2.28 3.52 -4.20
C ASP A 98 -3.68 3.59 -3.58
N PHE A 99 -3.85 3.06 -2.39
CA PHE A 99 -5.11 3.15 -1.65
C PHE A 99 -5.46 4.61 -1.32
N ILE A 100 -4.51 5.38 -0.82
CA ILE A 100 -4.70 6.82 -0.57
C ILE A 100 -5.09 7.54 -1.85
N LEU A 101 -4.35 7.31 -2.94
CA LEU A 101 -4.59 7.98 -4.21
C LEU A 101 -5.92 7.59 -4.87
N SER A 102 -6.50 6.46 -4.49
CA SER A 102 -7.83 6.06 -4.96
C SER A 102 -8.92 7.04 -4.52
N TYR A 103 -8.68 7.83 -3.49
CA TYR A 103 -9.58 8.89 -3.02
C TYR A 103 -9.38 10.23 -3.69
N LYS A 104 -8.45 10.31 -4.64
CA LYS A 104 -8.28 11.55 -5.39
C LYS A 104 -9.52 11.89 -6.20
N SER A 105 -9.97 13.14 -6.08
CA SER A 105 -11.13 13.62 -6.83
C SER A 105 -10.86 13.56 -8.33
N LYS A 106 -11.81 12.99 -9.08
CA LYS A 106 -11.76 13.04 -10.53
C LYS A 106 -12.09 14.46 -10.97
N LYS A 107 -11.17 15.08 -11.69
CA LYS A 107 -11.50 16.32 -12.41
C LYS A 107 -12.31 15.94 -13.64
N ASP A 108 -13.55 16.39 -13.67
CA ASP A 108 -14.36 16.32 -14.87
C ASP A 108 -13.81 17.25 -15.96
#